data_f0887d76d7629bb75d22203a7f96d828
#
_entry.id   f0887d76d7629bb75d22203a7f96d828
#
_cell.length_a   1.000
_cell.length_b   1.000
_cell.length_c   1.000
_cell.angle_alpha   90.00
_cell.angle_beta   90.00
_cell.angle_gamma   90.00
#
_symmetry.space_group_name_H-M   'P 1'
#
loop_
_entity.id
_entity.type
_entity.pdbx_description
1 polymer ?
#
loop_
_entity_poly.entity_id
_entity_poly.type
_entity_poly.pdbx_seq_one_letter_code
_entity_poly.pdbx_strand_id
1 'polypeptide(L)'
;MNQTEEHETPHDPVIPSTARNEVLKPRPMAITEALLKALPKTDLHCHLDGSMRLKTIIELAKEQGVTLPADTEEGLAKAIHMGQLCKDLNDYLVAFDVTCSVLQTEEALYRAAYELAMDAAAENVRYLEVRYSPVLHQKKGLKLTQIVESVLEGLRAAEREANIRCGVLICGLRHTNPATSLRLAELAVAYKNQGVIGFDLAGAEYDFPAKDHKDAFQLILNNNVNCTCHAGEAYGPKSIAQALHMVGAHRIGHGTRLLEDGDLLNYVNDHRIPLEVCPSSNVQTRAVHDLASHPIRFYFDYGLRVTVNTDNRLITDTTVTKELMLLHTELGFTLEDIVAMLISGFKSAFLPYKDKVTVLHAALKEIDDVLDKFNQKHLDSDLKHQRNAV
;
A
#
# COMPACT_ATOMS: atom_id res chain seq x y z
N MET A 1 -31.20 86.02 2.89
CA MET A 1 -32.54 85.61 3.35
C MET A 1 -33.03 84.55 2.40
N ASN A 2 -32.83 83.33 2.71
CA ASN A 2 -33.44 82.25 2.01
C ASN A 2 -33.63 81.15 3.04
N GLN A 3 -34.90 80.91 3.36
CA GLN A 3 -35.35 79.75 4.12
C GLN A 3 -35.38 78.58 3.20
N THR A 4 -34.70 77.52 3.55
CA THR A 4 -34.81 76.20 2.90
C THR A 4 -35.71 75.30 3.76
N GLU A 5 -36.86 74.99 3.21
CA GLU A 5 -37.79 73.98 3.79
C GLU A 5 -37.20 72.59 3.73
N GLU A 6 -37.16 71.88 4.86
CA GLU A 6 -36.83 70.46 4.94
C GLU A 6 -38.07 69.66 4.61
N HIS A 7 -38.02 68.92 3.52
CA HIS A 7 -39.01 67.93 3.17
C HIS A 7 -38.69 66.62 3.98
N GLU A 8 -39.56 66.31 4.93
CA GLU A 8 -39.63 65.01 5.55
C GLU A 8 -40.15 63.98 4.55
N THR A 9 -39.33 62.91 4.26
CA THR A 9 -39.77 61.76 3.51
C THR A 9 -40.46 60.75 4.49
N PRO A 10 -41.57 60.11 4.07
CA PRO A 10 -42.28 59.16 4.95
C PRO A 10 -41.45 57.89 5.17
N HIS A 11 -41.32 57.50 6.43
CA HIS A 11 -40.70 56.22 6.83
C HIS A 11 -41.55 55.04 6.34
N ASP A 12 -40.97 54.21 5.45
CA ASP A 12 -41.48 52.91 5.13
C ASP A 12 -41.39 52.01 6.36
N PRO A 13 -42.42 51.16 6.65
CA PRO A 13 -42.39 50.27 7.76
C PRO A 13 -41.33 49.20 7.59
N VAL A 14 -40.38 49.13 8.54
CA VAL A 14 -39.38 48.07 8.66
C VAL A 14 -40.12 46.77 8.94
N ILE A 15 -40.20 45.89 7.93
CA ILE A 15 -40.65 44.51 8.07
C ILE A 15 -39.55 43.76 8.84
N PRO A 16 -39.83 43.14 9.99
CA PRO A 16 -38.85 42.31 10.69
C PRO A 16 -38.47 41.13 9.79
N SER A 17 -37.21 41.07 9.37
CA SER A 17 -36.64 39.90 8.67
C SER A 17 -36.47 38.73 9.67
N THR A 18 -37.57 38.09 10.03
CA THR A 18 -37.57 36.80 10.69
C THR A 18 -37.93 35.74 9.68
N ALA A 19 -36.96 35.25 9.00
CA ALA A 19 -36.78 33.92 8.45
C ALA A 19 -35.61 33.99 7.44
N ARG A 20 -34.40 34.14 7.94
CA ARG A 20 -33.29 33.62 7.17
C ARG A 20 -33.48 32.10 7.23
N ASN A 21 -33.95 31.54 6.13
CA ASN A 21 -33.75 30.14 5.85
C ASN A 21 -32.23 29.91 5.96
N GLU A 22 -31.77 29.43 7.11
CA GLU A 22 -30.50 28.75 7.18
C GLU A 22 -30.63 27.56 6.25
N VAL A 23 -30.21 27.72 5.01
CA VAL A 23 -29.93 26.61 4.14
C VAL A 23 -28.87 25.81 4.91
N LEU A 24 -29.33 24.78 5.60
CA LEU A 24 -28.44 23.84 6.33
C LEU A 24 -27.40 23.41 5.29
N LYS A 25 -26.16 23.85 5.46
CA LYS A 25 -25.06 23.36 4.64
C LYS A 25 -25.08 21.85 4.78
N PRO A 26 -25.09 21.09 3.67
CA PRO A 26 -25.06 19.65 3.75
C PRO A 26 -23.88 19.26 4.66
N ARG A 27 -24.15 18.39 5.61
CA ARG A 27 -23.08 17.87 6.48
C ARG A 27 -22.03 17.21 5.60
N PRO A 28 -20.72 17.40 5.84
CA PRO A 28 -19.70 16.69 5.08
C PRO A 28 -19.95 15.19 5.19
N MET A 29 -19.83 14.48 4.07
CA MET A 29 -20.01 13.03 4.04
C MET A 29 -19.03 12.36 5.01
N ALA A 30 -19.57 11.54 5.93
CA ALA A 30 -18.76 10.81 6.88
C ALA A 30 -17.89 9.77 6.16
N ILE A 31 -16.60 9.74 6.44
CA ILE A 31 -15.71 8.69 5.98
C ILE A 31 -16.01 7.44 6.82
N THR A 32 -16.44 6.38 6.13
CA THR A 32 -16.76 5.09 6.73
C THR A 32 -15.91 3.99 6.12
N GLU A 33 -15.72 2.89 6.85
CA GLU A 33 -15.04 1.72 6.30
C GLU A 33 -15.70 1.23 5.00
N ALA A 34 -17.03 1.27 4.93
CA ALA A 34 -17.78 0.88 3.74
C ALA A 34 -17.47 1.79 2.53
N LEU A 35 -17.32 3.10 2.73
CA LEU A 35 -16.89 4.03 1.70
C LEU A 35 -15.45 3.71 1.26
N LEU A 36 -14.51 3.61 2.20
CA LEU A 36 -13.11 3.33 1.88
C LEU A 36 -12.93 1.97 1.22
N LYS A 37 -13.72 0.96 1.63
CA LYS A 37 -13.73 -0.35 1.00
C LYS A 37 -14.24 -0.28 -0.44
N ALA A 38 -15.23 0.56 -0.73
CA ALA A 38 -15.80 0.70 -2.07
C ALA A 38 -14.89 1.47 -3.04
N LEU A 39 -14.04 2.35 -2.57
CA LEU A 39 -13.10 3.10 -3.43
C LEU A 39 -12.07 2.16 -4.09
N PRO A 40 -11.75 2.35 -5.39
CA PRO A 40 -10.70 1.59 -6.04
C PRO A 40 -9.32 1.95 -5.47
N LYS A 41 -8.51 0.95 -5.21
CA LYS A 41 -7.22 1.06 -4.53
C LYS A 41 -6.10 0.38 -5.30
N THR A 42 -4.87 0.74 -4.97
CA THR A 42 -3.67 -0.03 -5.31
C THR A 42 -3.03 -0.54 -4.04
N ASP A 43 -2.29 -1.65 -4.14
CA ASP A 43 -1.33 -2.09 -3.14
C ASP A 43 -0.02 -2.37 -3.86
N LEU A 44 0.95 -1.45 -3.74
CA LEU A 44 2.20 -1.49 -4.49
C LEU A 44 3.36 -2.08 -3.69
N HIS A 45 3.10 -2.41 -2.41
CA HIS A 45 4.06 -2.97 -1.49
C HIS A 45 3.39 -4.04 -0.62
N CYS A 46 3.32 -5.27 -1.16
CA CYS A 46 2.66 -6.39 -0.50
C CYS A 46 3.49 -7.67 -0.70
N HIS A 47 3.99 -8.24 0.42
CA HIS A 47 4.77 -9.48 0.40
C HIS A 47 3.86 -10.70 0.36
N LEU A 48 4.15 -11.65 -0.55
CA LEU A 48 3.40 -12.90 -0.70
C LEU A 48 3.44 -13.74 0.57
N ASP A 49 4.65 -13.94 1.07
CA ASP A 49 4.95 -14.76 2.23
C ASP A 49 4.50 -14.13 3.56
N GLY A 50 4.33 -12.82 3.59
CA GLY A 50 3.73 -12.09 4.72
C GLY A 50 2.21 -11.93 4.67
N SER A 51 1.53 -12.46 3.65
CA SER A 51 0.13 -12.13 3.36
C SER A 51 -0.79 -13.35 3.15
N MET A 52 -0.41 -14.51 3.69
CA MET A 52 -1.20 -15.74 3.63
C MET A 52 -2.40 -15.70 4.59
N ARG A 53 -3.39 -16.55 4.33
CA ARG A 53 -4.46 -16.83 5.30
C ARG A 53 -3.97 -17.84 6.37
N LEU A 54 -4.30 -17.62 7.63
CA LEU A 54 -3.96 -18.55 8.73
C LEU A 54 -4.46 -19.97 8.45
N LYS A 55 -5.71 -20.11 8.01
CA LYS A 55 -6.30 -21.38 7.63
C LYS A 55 -5.47 -22.11 6.56
N THR A 56 -5.02 -21.40 5.54
CA THR A 56 -4.21 -21.97 4.46
C THR A 56 -2.85 -22.44 4.95
N ILE A 57 -2.21 -21.70 5.85
CA ILE A 57 -0.94 -22.14 6.48
C ILE A 57 -1.14 -23.47 7.21
N ILE A 58 -2.21 -23.60 8.00
CA ILE A 58 -2.52 -24.82 8.77
C ILE A 58 -2.80 -26.00 7.83
N GLU A 59 -3.60 -25.79 6.78
CA GLU A 59 -3.92 -26.84 5.80
C GLU A 59 -2.66 -27.31 5.07
N LEU A 60 -1.86 -26.39 4.53
CA LEU A 60 -0.61 -26.70 3.83
C LEU A 60 0.42 -27.39 4.74
N ALA A 61 0.50 -26.97 6.01
CA ALA A 61 1.39 -27.62 6.98
C ALA A 61 0.99 -29.07 7.20
N LYS A 62 -0.31 -29.36 7.35
CA LYS A 62 -0.84 -30.70 7.48
C LYS A 62 -0.55 -31.56 6.24
N GLU A 63 -0.79 -31.04 5.05
CA GLU A 63 -0.54 -31.72 3.77
C GLU A 63 0.95 -32.02 3.56
N GLN A 64 1.82 -31.10 3.96
CA GLN A 64 3.27 -31.22 3.76
C GLN A 64 4.01 -31.85 4.94
N GLY A 65 3.33 -32.20 6.03
CA GLY A 65 3.94 -32.74 7.24
C GLY A 65 4.87 -31.77 7.97
N VAL A 66 4.55 -30.45 7.89
CA VAL A 66 5.29 -29.38 8.56
C VAL A 66 4.72 -29.16 9.95
N THR A 67 5.60 -29.11 10.96
CA THR A 67 5.20 -28.78 12.33
C THR A 67 5.10 -27.27 12.50
N LEU A 68 3.93 -26.77 12.86
CA LEU A 68 3.68 -25.37 13.20
C LEU A 68 3.78 -25.15 14.72
N PRO A 69 4.00 -23.90 15.16
CA PRO A 69 3.98 -23.55 16.59
C PRO A 69 2.59 -23.70 17.24
N ALA A 70 1.53 -23.71 16.43
CA ALA A 70 0.15 -23.98 16.83
C ALA A 70 -0.66 -24.53 15.65
N ASP A 71 -1.72 -25.31 15.95
CA ASP A 71 -2.58 -25.98 14.96
C ASP A 71 -3.98 -25.35 14.81
N THR A 72 -4.23 -24.25 15.52
CA THR A 72 -5.45 -23.44 15.41
C THR A 72 -5.12 -22.04 14.90
N GLU A 73 -6.07 -21.40 14.21
CA GLU A 73 -5.86 -20.03 13.67
C GLU A 73 -5.54 -19.04 14.80
N GLU A 74 -6.25 -19.09 15.93
CA GLU A 74 -6.00 -18.22 17.07
C GLU A 74 -4.61 -18.47 17.69
N GLY A 75 -4.24 -19.74 17.89
CA GLY A 75 -2.94 -20.12 18.42
C GLY A 75 -1.80 -19.70 17.48
N LEU A 76 -1.98 -19.88 16.17
CA LEU A 76 -1.00 -19.50 15.16
C LEU A 76 -0.84 -17.99 15.07
N ALA A 77 -1.94 -17.24 15.06
CA ALA A 77 -1.91 -15.77 15.09
C ALA A 77 -1.11 -15.23 16.28
N LYS A 78 -1.33 -15.84 17.46
CA LYS A 78 -0.57 -15.48 18.66
C LYS A 78 0.91 -15.85 18.55
N ALA A 79 1.21 -17.02 17.99
CA ALA A 79 2.60 -17.51 17.87
C ALA A 79 3.44 -16.69 16.88
N ILE A 80 2.82 -16.14 15.82
CA ILE A 80 3.49 -15.27 14.85
C ILE A 80 3.38 -13.78 15.23
N HIS A 81 2.86 -13.45 16.40
CA HIS A 81 2.67 -12.07 16.86
C HIS A 81 1.86 -11.19 15.88
N MET A 82 0.83 -11.76 15.22
CA MET A 82 0.02 -11.08 14.23
C MET A 82 -0.53 -9.74 14.77
N GLY A 83 -0.26 -8.64 14.07
CA GLY A 83 -0.68 -7.29 14.46
C GLY A 83 -0.05 -6.74 15.73
N GLN A 84 0.92 -7.42 16.33
CA GLN A 84 1.56 -7.00 17.59
C GLN A 84 2.87 -6.26 17.33
N LEU A 85 3.22 -5.37 18.27
CA LEU A 85 4.51 -4.67 18.21
C LEU A 85 5.68 -5.64 18.38
N CYS A 86 6.59 -5.59 17.44
CA CYS A 86 7.87 -6.30 17.50
C CYS A 86 8.93 -5.49 18.26
N LYS A 87 10.02 -6.13 18.67
CA LYS A 87 11.16 -5.43 19.28
C LYS A 87 11.88 -4.58 18.24
N ASP A 88 12.10 -5.15 17.09
CA ASP A 88 12.75 -4.56 15.92
C ASP A 88 12.35 -5.32 14.65
N LEU A 89 12.90 -4.91 13.52
CA LEU A 89 12.66 -5.56 12.23
C LEU A 89 13.08 -7.05 12.22
N ASN A 90 14.14 -7.43 12.95
CA ASN A 90 14.56 -8.83 12.96
C ASN A 90 13.55 -9.73 13.68
N ASP A 91 12.97 -9.25 14.80
CA ASP A 91 11.90 -9.95 15.52
C ASP A 91 10.66 -10.13 14.61
N TYR A 92 10.35 -9.10 13.81
CA TYR A 92 9.29 -9.16 12.80
C TYR A 92 9.54 -10.25 11.73
N LEU A 93 10.79 -10.39 11.28
CA LEU A 93 11.15 -11.36 10.25
C LEU A 93 11.00 -12.83 10.70
N VAL A 94 10.95 -13.10 12.02
CA VAL A 94 10.76 -14.48 12.54
C VAL A 94 9.42 -15.09 12.09
N ALA A 95 8.37 -14.28 11.92
CA ALA A 95 7.07 -14.76 11.45
C ALA A 95 7.14 -15.38 10.04
N PHE A 96 8.09 -14.93 9.21
CA PHE A 96 8.31 -15.48 7.87
C PHE A 96 8.87 -16.90 7.87
N ASP A 97 9.55 -17.32 8.93
CA ASP A 97 10.01 -18.72 9.03
C ASP A 97 8.82 -19.67 9.03
N VAL A 98 7.71 -19.29 9.67
CA VAL A 98 6.47 -20.06 9.70
C VAL A 98 5.82 -20.10 8.32
N THR A 99 5.57 -18.95 7.71
CA THR A 99 4.90 -18.85 6.41
C THR A 99 5.72 -19.49 5.28
N CYS A 100 7.02 -19.20 5.23
CA CYS A 100 7.93 -19.81 4.26
C CYS A 100 8.09 -21.32 4.45
N SER A 101 7.87 -21.88 5.66
CA SER A 101 7.99 -23.33 5.88
C SER A 101 6.98 -24.13 5.06
N VAL A 102 5.81 -23.57 4.76
CA VAL A 102 4.73 -24.21 3.99
C VAL A 102 4.70 -23.78 2.52
N LEU A 103 5.42 -22.73 2.12
CA LEU A 103 5.52 -22.27 0.75
C LEU A 103 6.66 -22.95 -0.02
N GLN A 104 6.69 -24.30 0.00
CA GLN A 104 7.78 -25.10 -0.56
C GLN A 104 7.33 -26.03 -1.69
N THR A 105 6.10 -25.84 -2.21
CA THR A 105 5.56 -26.60 -3.35
C THR A 105 4.91 -25.64 -4.35
N GLU A 106 4.84 -26.05 -5.62
CA GLU A 106 4.20 -25.26 -6.67
C GLU A 106 2.74 -24.95 -6.33
N GLU A 107 2.01 -25.93 -5.80
CA GLU A 107 0.61 -25.78 -5.39
C GLU A 107 0.43 -24.79 -4.24
N ALA A 108 1.32 -24.82 -3.24
CA ALA A 108 1.27 -23.87 -2.12
C ALA A 108 1.51 -22.42 -2.59
N LEU A 109 2.47 -22.20 -3.49
CA LEU A 109 2.79 -20.91 -4.07
C LEU A 109 1.66 -20.38 -4.95
N TYR A 110 1.09 -21.24 -5.81
CA TYR A 110 -0.10 -20.94 -6.61
C TYR A 110 -1.27 -20.51 -5.70
N ARG A 111 -1.58 -21.32 -4.69
CA ARG A 111 -2.69 -21.06 -3.77
C ARG A 111 -2.51 -19.77 -3.00
N ALA A 112 -1.32 -19.53 -2.45
CA ALA A 112 -1.03 -18.29 -1.71
C ALA A 112 -1.21 -17.04 -2.59
N ALA A 113 -0.71 -17.07 -3.82
CA ALA A 113 -0.82 -15.96 -4.77
C ALA A 113 -2.28 -15.72 -5.19
N TYR A 114 -3.02 -16.79 -5.49
CA TYR A 114 -4.43 -16.70 -5.85
C TYR A 114 -5.27 -16.12 -4.71
N GLU A 115 -5.13 -16.67 -3.49
CA GLU A 115 -5.87 -16.21 -2.32
C GLU A 115 -5.55 -14.76 -1.96
N LEU A 116 -4.29 -14.35 -2.01
CA LEU A 116 -3.87 -12.97 -1.77
C LEU A 116 -4.55 -12.00 -2.75
N ALA A 117 -4.54 -12.31 -4.04
CA ALA A 117 -5.17 -11.47 -5.04
C ALA A 117 -6.70 -11.40 -4.87
N MET A 118 -7.35 -12.52 -4.52
CA MET A 118 -8.79 -12.55 -4.24
C MET A 118 -9.17 -11.74 -3.00
N ASP A 119 -8.36 -11.80 -1.92
CA ASP A 119 -8.57 -11.01 -0.71
C ASP A 119 -8.39 -9.51 -0.99
N ALA A 120 -7.40 -9.14 -1.78
CA ALA A 120 -7.19 -7.76 -2.22
C ALA A 120 -8.36 -7.27 -3.08
N ALA A 121 -8.84 -8.08 -4.03
CA ALA A 121 -9.99 -7.75 -4.87
C ALA A 121 -11.28 -7.56 -4.06
N ALA A 122 -11.48 -8.35 -2.98
CA ALA A 122 -12.65 -8.28 -2.12
C ALA A 122 -12.77 -6.95 -1.33
N GLU A 123 -11.66 -6.22 -1.19
CA GLU A 123 -11.63 -4.85 -0.66
C GLU A 123 -11.45 -3.76 -1.73
N ASN A 124 -11.67 -4.10 -2.98
CA ASN A 124 -11.60 -3.19 -4.14
C ASN A 124 -10.19 -2.70 -4.50
N VAL A 125 -9.15 -3.51 -4.23
CA VAL A 125 -7.85 -3.31 -4.85
C VAL A 125 -7.96 -3.65 -6.34
N ARG A 126 -7.63 -2.71 -7.21
CA ARG A 126 -7.70 -2.85 -8.67
C ARG A 126 -6.36 -3.15 -9.31
N TYR A 127 -5.28 -2.82 -8.59
CA TYR A 127 -3.93 -3.12 -9.01
C TYR A 127 -3.06 -3.51 -7.82
N LEU A 128 -2.49 -4.70 -7.86
CA LEU A 128 -1.68 -5.31 -6.81
C LEU A 128 -0.28 -5.64 -7.33
N GLU A 129 0.75 -5.20 -6.62
CA GLU A 129 2.14 -5.59 -6.87
C GLU A 129 2.61 -6.53 -5.77
N VAL A 130 2.71 -7.81 -6.08
CA VAL A 130 3.14 -8.86 -5.14
C VAL A 130 4.65 -9.01 -5.21
N ARG A 131 5.32 -8.94 -4.07
CA ARG A 131 6.78 -9.13 -3.95
C ARG A 131 7.13 -10.31 -3.07
N TYR A 132 8.20 -11.01 -3.38
CA TYR A 132 8.76 -12.10 -2.59
C TYR A 132 10.14 -12.49 -3.11
N SER A 133 10.90 -13.22 -2.29
CA SER A 133 12.22 -13.74 -2.70
C SER A 133 12.13 -15.23 -3.06
N PRO A 134 12.23 -15.61 -4.35
CA PRO A 134 12.11 -17.00 -4.77
C PRO A 134 13.08 -17.96 -4.08
N VAL A 135 14.25 -17.50 -3.63
CA VAL A 135 15.23 -18.36 -2.95
C VAL A 135 14.76 -18.92 -1.60
N LEU A 136 13.77 -18.27 -0.97
CA LEU A 136 13.18 -18.74 0.29
C LEU A 136 12.32 -20.01 0.12
N HIS A 137 11.93 -20.33 -1.10
CA HIS A 137 11.00 -21.41 -1.43
C HIS A 137 11.69 -22.63 -2.09
N GLN A 138 13.01 -22.74 -1.97
CA GLN A 138 13.80 -23.82 -2.58
C GLN A 138 14.15 -24.97 -1.62
N LYS A 139 13.68 -24.95 -0.37
CA LYS A 139 14.06 -25.95 0.67
C LYS A 139 13.69 -27.40 0.29
N LYS A 140 12.64 -27.57 -0.53
CA LYS A 140 12.21 -28.89 -1.05
C LYS A 140 12.63 -29.14 -2.51
N GLY A 141 13.59 -28.35 -3.05
CA GLY A 141 14.21 -28.59 -4.36
C GLY A 141 13.53 -27.96 -5.55
N LEU A 142 12.57 -27.05 -5.36
CA LEU A 142 11.97 -26.29 -6.46
C LEU A 142 13.03 -25.46 -7.19
N LYS A 143 12.92 -25.39 -8.50
CA LYS A 143 13.69 -24.46 -9.34
C LYS A 143 13.09 -23.06 -9.23
N LEU A 144 13.91 -22.03 -9.37
CA LEU A 144 13.45 -20.64 -9.32
C LEU A 144 12.35 -20.35 -10.37
N THR A 145 12.45 -20.95 -11.56
CA THR A 145 11.44 -20.83 -12.62
C THR A 145 10.10 -21.42 -12.22
N GLN A 146 10.08 -22.62 -11.61
CA GLN A 146 8.85 -23.25 -11.11
C GLN A 146 8.16 -22.36 -10.05
N ILE A 147 8.95 -21.78 -9.15
CA ILE A 147 8.44 -20.86 -8.11
C ILE A 147 7.77 -19.66 -8.74
N VAL A 148 8.44 -18.98 -9.70
CA VAL A 148 7.88 -17.80 -10.36
C VAL A 148 6.65 -18.13 -11.19
N GLU A 149 6.68 -19.23 -11.94
CA GLU A 149 5.56 -19.69 -12.78
C GLU A 149 4.33 -19.99 -11.93
N SER A 150 4.49 -20.69 -10.79
CA SER A 150 3.38 -21.00 -9.89
C SER A 150 2.72 -19.75 -9.31
N VAL A 151 3.50 -18.77 -8.87
CA VAL A 151 2.97 -17.50 -8.36
C VAL A 151 2.23 -16.74 -9.46
N LEU A 152 2.84 -16.61 -10.65
CA LEU A 152 2.21 -15.94 -11.80
C LEU A 152 0.91 -16.61 -12.23
N GLU A 153 0.85 -17.94 -12.18
CA GLU A 153 -0.35 -18.68 -12.54
C GLU A 153 -1.48 -18.47 -11.53
N GLY A 154 -1.16 -18.47 -10.22
CA GLY A 154 -2.12 -18.14 -9.16
C GLY A 154 -2.71 -16.73 -9.31
N LEU A 155 -1.87 -15.73 -9.57
CA LEU A 155 -2.32 -14.34 -9.82
C LEU A 155 -3.20 -14.25 -11.06
N ARG A 156 -2.81 -14.89 -12.17
CA ARG A 156 -3.62 -14.93 -13.41
C ARG A 156 -4.97 -15.62 -13.22
N ALA A 157 -5.04 -16.63 -12.35
CA ALA A 157 -6.30 -17.28 -12.01
C ALA A 157 -7.24 -16.27 -11.31
N ALA A 158 -6.74 -15.51 -10.34
CA ALA A 158 -7.51 -14.47 -9.66
C ALA A 158 -7.95 -13.35 -10.62
N GLU A 159 -7.08 -12.91 -11.55
CA GLU A 159 -7.42 -11.90 -12.57
C GLU A 159 -8.57 -12.33 -13.51
N ARG A 160 -8.73 -13.64 -13.72
CA ARG A 160 -9.86 -14.18 -14.52
C ARG A 160 -11.19 -14.17 -13.76
N GLU A 161 -11.15 -14.19 -12.43
CA GLU A 161 -12.34 -14.32 -11.58
C GLU A 161 -12.76 -13.00 -10.93
N ALA A 162 -11.82 -12.09 -10.74
CA ALA A 162 -12.04 -10.82 -10.06
C ALA A 162 -11.52 -9.62 -10.89
N ASN A 163 -12.10 -8.45 -10.65
CA ASN A 163 -11.65 -7.21 -11.28
C ASN A 163 -10.40 -6.65 -10.59
N ILE A 164 -9.29 -7.34 -10.77
CA ILE A 164 -7.97 -6.96 -10.26
C ILE A 164 -6.92 -7.22 -11.34
N ARG A 165 -5.87 -6.42 -11.38
CA ARG A 165 -4.64 -6.68 -12.15
C ARG A 165 -3.48 -6.84 -11.19
N CYS A 166 -2.60 -7.78 -11.50
CA CYS A 166 -1.48 -8.12 -10.64
C CYS A 166 -0.15 -8.04 -11.40
N GLY A 167 0.92 -7.78 -10.66
CA GLY A 167 2.29 -7.88 -11.14
C GLY A 167 3.19 -8.43 -10.05
N VAL A 168 4.31 -9.03 -10.45
CA VAL A 168 5.29 -9.61 -9.53
C VAL A 168 6.57 -8.78 -9.51
N LEU A 169 7.07 -8.49 -8.29
CA LEU A 169 8.43 -8.01 -8.08
C LEU A 169 9.26 -9.14 -7.47
N ILE A 170 10.38 -9.45 -8.11
CA ILE A 170 11.36 -10.40 -7.57
C ILE A 170 12.25 -9.68 -6.56
N CYS A 171 12.35 -10.19 -5.33
CA CYS A 171 13.15 -9.55 -4.28
C CYS A 171 14.51 -10.22 -4.11
N GLY A 172 15.58 -9.43 -4.21
CA GLY A 172 16.85 -9.74 -3.56
C GLY A 172 16.75 -9.53 -2.05
N LEU A 173 17.59 -10.19 -1.29
CA LEU A 173 17.64 -10.04 0.17
C LEU A 173 18.99 -9.43 0.58
N ARG A 174 18.96 -8.33 1.32
CA ARG A 174 20.16 -7.54 1.70
C ARG A 174 21.22 -8.36 2.44
N HIS A 175 20.79 -9.25 3.33
CA HIS A 175 21.65 -10.09 4.18
C HIS A 175 22.17 -11.35 3.48
N THR A 176 21.85 -11.56 2.19
CA THR A 176 22.36 -12.69 1.41
C THR A 176 23.55 -12.26 0.53
N ASN A 177 24.24 -13.28 -0.03
CA ASN A 177 25.35 -13.00 -0.94
C ASN A 177 24.83 -12.17 -2.15
N PRO A 178 25.47 -11.05 -2.52
CA PRO A 178 25.11 -10.23 -3.68
C PRO A 178 24.98 -11.01 -5.01
N ALA A 179 25.75 -12.10 -5.20
CA ALA A 179 25.60 -12.98 -6.33
C ALA A 179 24.22 -13.66 -6.41
N THR A 180 23.56 -13.87 -5.27
CA THR A 180 22.19 -14.38 -5.22
C THR A 180 21.21 -13.32 -5.78
N SER A 181 21.37 -12.07 -5.39
CA SER A 181 20.56 -10.97 -5.95
C SER A 181 20.76 -10.81 -7.45
N LEU A 182 21.99 -10.99 -7.95
CA LEU A 182 22.27 -10.95 -9.40
C LEU A 182 21.50 -12.07 -10.13
N ARG A 183 21.52 -13.30 -9.61
CA ARG A 183 20.74 -14.42 -10.19
C ARG A 183 19.23 -14.13 -10.17
N LEU A 184 18.71 -13.50 -9.10
CA LEU A 184 17.31 -13.09 -9.01
C LEU A 184 16.98 -11.96 -9.99
N ALA A 185 17.91 -11.04 -10.23
CA ALA A 185 17.77 -10.02 -11.27
C ALA A 185 17.73 -10.64 -12.69
N GLU A 186 18.58 -11.65 -12.97
CA GLU A 186 18.52 -12.43 -14.22
C GLU A 186 17.15 -13.07 -14.41
N LEU A 187 16.60 -13.65 -13.34
CA LEU A 187 15.26 -14.23 -13.34
C LEU A 187 14.19 -13.17 -13.61
N ALA A 188 14.24 -12.01 -12.96
CA ALA A 188 13.31 -10.91 -13.21
C ALA A 188 13.36 -10.43 -14.67
N VAL A 189 14.54 -10.31 -15.26
CA VAL A 189 14.70 -9.97 -16.68
C VAL A 189 14.11 -11.04 -17.59
N ALA A 190 14.32 -12.33 -17.30
CA ALA A 190 13.79 -13.43 -18.10
C ALA A 190 12.25 -13.46 -18.12
N TYR A 191 11.60 -13.04 -17.06
CA TYR A 191 10.13 -13.03 -16.94
C TYR A 191 9.50 -11.63 -17.14
N LYS A 192 10.26 -10.62 -17.54
CA LYS A 192 9.83 -9.23 -17.72
C LYS A 192 8.48 -9.06 -18.43
N ASN A 193 8.24 -9.76 -19.51
CA ASN A 193 7.01 -9.64 -20.29
C ASN A 193 5.99 -10.76 -19.99
N GLN A 194 6.19 -11.47 -18.90
CA GLN A 194 5.39 -12.62 -18.52
C GLN A 194 4.68 -12.42 -17.17
N GLY A 195 4.67 -11.18 -16.64
CA GLY A 195 4.02 -10.81 -15.38
C GLY A 195 4.98 -10.39 -14.27
N VAL A 196 6.30 -10.57 -14.44
CA VAL A 196 7.29 -9.89 -13.60
C VAL A 196 7.45 -8.46 -14.11
N ILE A 197 7.18 -7.50 -13.24
CA ILE A 197 7.10 -6.07 -13.54
C ILE A 197 8.24 -5.28 -12.94
N GLY A 198 8.99 -5.88 -12.00
CA GLY A 198 10.06 -5.17 -11.32
C GLY A 198 10.94 -6.05 -10.45
N PHE A 199 11.92 -5.40 -9.87
CA PHE A 199 12.88 -5.96 -8.91
C PHE A 199 12.89 -5.12 -7.63
N ASP A 200 13.13 -5.76 -6.49
CA ASP A 200 13.21 -5.11 -5.19
C ASP A 200 14.42 -5.63 -4.40
N LEU A 201 14.83 -4.90 -3.38
CA LEU A 201 15.80 -5.34 -2.39
C LEU A 201 15.20 -5.17 -1.00
N ALA A 202 14.91 -6.29 -0.34
CA ALA A 202 14.25 -6.37 0.95
C ALA A 202 15.14 -7.00 2.03
N GLY A 203 14.56 -7.27 3.21
CA GLY A 203 15.22 -7.92 4.34
C GLY A 203 15.96 -6.95 5.25
N ALA A 204 16.84 -7.46 6.11
CA ALA A 204 17.52 -6.67 7.13
C ALA A 204 18.29 -5.49 6.53
N GLU A 205 17.88 -4.26 6.87
CA GLU A 205 18.47 -3.05 6.29
C GLU A 205 19.73 -2.60 7.02
N TYR A 206 19.73 -2.71 8.36
CA TYR A 206 20.85 -2.32 9.19
C TYR A 206 22.08 -3.20 8.89
N ASP A 207 23.23 -2.60 8.71
CA ASP A 207 24.50 -3.25 8.33
C ASP A 207 24.57 -3.89 6.93
N PHE A 208 23.49 -3.87 6.14
CA PHE A 208 23.44 -4.44 4.78
C PHE A 208 23.12 -3.37 3.73
N PRO A 209 24.10 -2.58 3.30
CA PRO A 209 23.86 -1.44 2.42
C PRO A 209 23.47 -1.86 1.00
N ALA A 210 22.51 -1.16 0.40
CA ALA A 210 22.00 -1.47 -0.96
C ALA A 210 23.09 -1.47 -2.03
N LYS A 211 24.13 -0.66 -1.88
CA LYS A 211 25.26 -0.56 -2.82
C LYS A 211 25.98 -1.89 -3.08
N ASP A 212 25.93 -2.83 -2.14
CA ASP A 212 26.59 -4.14 -2.28
C ASP A 212 25.86 -5.01 -3.35
N HIS A 213 24.59 -4.71 -3.64
CA HIS A 213 23.77 -5.37 -4.66
C HIS A 213 23.70 -4.59 -5.99
N LYS A 214 24.56 -3.60 -6.21
CA LYS A 214 24.53 -2.71 -7.39
C LYS A 214 24.54 -3.45 -8.72
N ASP A 215 25.24 -4.58 -8.83
CA ASP A 215 25.36 -5.33 -10.08
C ASP A 215 24.00 -5.93 -10.50
N ALA A 216 23.19 -6.38 -9.54
CA ALA A 216 21.82 -6.82 -9.78
C ALA A 216 20.96 -5.68 -10.33
N PHE A 217 21.00 -4.52 -9.69
CA PHE A 217 20.24 -3.35 -10.15
C PHE A 217 20.73 -2.82 -11.49
N GLN A 218 22.06 -2.82 -11.74
CA GLN A 218 22.59 -2.43 -13.05
C GLN A 218 22.08 -3.35 -14.17
N LEU A 219 21.96 -4.65 -13.92
CA LEU A 219 21.34 -5.59 -14.87
C LEU A 219 19.86 -5.24 -15.10
N ILE A 220 19.11 -4.97 -14.05
CA ILE A 220 17.70 -4.56 -14.09
C ILE A 220 17.52 -3.30 -14.94
N LEU A 221 18.28 -2.24 -14.65
CA LEU A 221 18.23 -0.96 -15.37
C LEU A 221 18.61 -1.11 -16.84
N ASN A 222 19.68 -1.86 -17.16
CA ASN A 222 20.15 -2.10 -18.52
C ASN A 222 19.12 -2.87 -19.38
N ASN A 223 18.21 -3.61 -18.74
CA ASN A 223 17.12 -4.33 -19.41
C ASN A 223 15.78 -3.61 -19.35
N ASN A 224 15.74 -2.34 -18.91
CA ASN A 224 14.53 -1.52 -18.77
C ASN A 224 13.45 -2.22 -17.92
N VAL A 225 13.84 -2.86 -16.84
CA VAL A 225 12.95 -3.37 -15.79
C VAL A 225 12.84 -2.33 -14.71
N ASN A 226 11.64 -2.16 -14.12
CA ASN A 226 11.48 -1.24 -13.01
C ASN A 226 12.12 -1.80 -11.74
N CYS A 227 12.48 -0.92 -10.81
CA CYS A 227 12.97 -1.35 -9.50
C CYS A 227 12.53 -0.41 -8.38
N THR A 228 12.34 -1.00 -7.22
CA THR A 228 12.13 -0.33 -5.93
C THR A 228 13.19 -0.83 -4.95
N CYS A 229 13.31 -0.22 -3.80
CA CYS A 229 14.24 -0.67 -2.78
C CYS A 229 13.69 -0.28 -1.39
N HIS A 230 13.58 -1.23 -0.48
CA HIS A 230 13.30 -0.93 0.92
C HIS A 230 14.43 -0.07 1.45
N ALA A 231 14.14 1.13 1.92
CA ALA A 231 15.14 2.05 2.45
C ALA A 231 14.53 3.07 3.40
N GLY A 232 15.27 3.40 4.46
CA GLY A 232 14.81 4.35 5.47
C GLY A 232 13.76 3.77 6.42
N GLU A 233 13.71 2.46 6.59
CA GLU A 233 12.91 1.76 7.59
C GLU A 233 13.74 1.52 8.86
N ALA A 234 14.70 0.61 8.81
CA ALA A 234 15.56 0.28 9.94
C ALA A 234 16.87 1.09 9.95
N TYR A 235 17.17 1.85 8.90
CA TYR A 235 18.36 2.71 8.79
C TYR A 235 17.96 4.10 8.28
N GLY A 236 18.86 5.08 8.48
CA GLY A 236 18.58 6.48 8.19
C GLY A 236 18.59 6.87 6.71
N PRO A 237 18.53 8.19 6.40
CA PRO A 237 18.43 8.71 5.03
C PRO A 237 19.59 8.28 4.12
N LYS A 238 20.74 7.91 4.66
CA LYS A 238 21.85 7.34 3.88
C LYS A 238 21.47 6.08 3.11
N SER A 239 20.56 5.25 3.66
CA SER A 239 20.05 4.08 2.94
C SER A 239 19.17 4.50 1.75
N ILE A 240 18.33 5.52 1.94
CA ILE A 240 17.51 6.11 0.88
C ILE A 240 18.40 6.70 -0.22
N ALA A 241 19.44 7.45 0.16
CA ALA A 241 20.40 7.99 -0.80
C ALA A 241 21.11 6.88 -1.61
N GLN A 242 21.47 5.75 -0.98
CA GLN A 242 22.01 4.61 -1.71
C GLN A 242 21.00 3.97 -2.65
N ALA A 243 19.74 3.81 -2.22
CA ALA A 243 18.67 3.29 -3.07
C ALA A 243 18.47 4.15 -4.32
N LEU A 244 18.59 5.46 -4.21
CA LEU A 244 18.45 6.39 -5.33
C LEU A 244 19.70 6.51 -6.17
N HIS A 245 20.83 6.82 -5.56
CA HIS A 245 22.03 7.26 -6.30
C HIS A 245 23.00 6.13 -6.63
N MET A 246 22.94 4.99 -5.90
CA MET A 246 23.86 3.85 -6.13
C MET A 246 23.19 2.71 -6.90
N VAL A 247 21.89 2.47 -6.68
CA VAL A 247 21.17 1.38 -7.34
C VAL A 247 20.05 1.85 -8.26
N GLY A 248 19.72 3.15 -8.29
CA GLY A 248 18.82 3.75 -9.27
C GLY A 248 17.34 3.34 -9.09
N ALA A 249 16.89 3.16 -7.86
CA ALA A 249 15.51 2.79 -7.57
C ALA A 249 14.51 3.85 -8.08
N HIS A 250 13.45 3.40 -8.73
CA HIS A 250 12.38 4.26 -9.26
C HIS A 250 11.35 4.63 -8.17
N ARG A 251 11.25 3.82 -7.11
CA ARG A 251 10.43 4.07 -5.91
C ARG A 251 11.24 3.66 -4.68
N ILE A 252 10.82 4.16 -3.53
CA ILE A 252 11.41 3.82 -2.23
C ILE A 252 10.38 3.09 -1.38
N GLY A 253 10.69 1.86 -0.96
CA GLY A 253 9.93 1.15 0.06
C GLY A 253 10.08 1.84 1.41
N HIS A 254 8.97 2.10 2.09
CA HIS A 254 8.84 2.82 3.36
C HIS A 254 9.28 4.29 3.32
N GLY A 255 10.58 4.58 3.35
CA GLY A 255 11.10 5.95 3.33
C GLY A 255 10.83 6.75 4.60
N THR A 256 10.49 6.10 5.72
CA THR A 256 10.03 6.75 6.97
C THR A 256 11.02 7.76 7.54
N ARG A 257 12.33 7.56 7.32
CA ARG A 257 13.39 8.42 7.86
C ARG A 257 13.90 9.47 6.86
N LEU A 258 13.21 9.67 5.74
CA LEU A 258 13.58 10.69 4.74
C LEU A 258 13.57 12.11 5.31
N LEU A 259 12.66 12.39 6.25
CA LEU A 259 12.54 13.71 6.90
C LEU A 259 13.81 14.15 7.66
N GLU A 260 14.73 13.22 7.96
CA GLU A 260 16.00 13.51 8.66
C GLU A 260 17.04 14.19 7.75
N ASP A 261 16.82 14.22 6.43
CA ASP A 261 17.68 14.87 5.44
C ASP A 261 16.88 15.74 4.49
N GLY A 262 16.86 17.04 4.75
CA GLY A 262 16.04 18.01 4.00
C GLY A 262 16.49 18.17 2.54
N ASP A 263 17.77 18.00 2.22
CA ASP A 263 18.27 18.08 0.85
C ASP A 263 17.80 16.86 0.03
N LEU A 264 17.93 15.67 0.61
CA LEU A 264 17.44 14.44 0.01
C LEU A 264 15.90 14.44 -0.13
N LEU A 265 15.19 14.98 0.85
CA LEU A 265 13.73 15.14 0.81
C LEU A 265 13.30 16.05 -0.36
N ASN A 266 13.98 17.17 -0.57
CA ASN A 266 13.75 18.05 -1.71
C ASN A 266 14.03 17.30 -3.02
N TYR A 267 15.16 16.59 -3.12
CA TYR A 267 15.49 15.79 -4.29
C TYR A 267 14.38 14.78 -4.63
N VAL A 268 13.90 14.01 -3.63
CA VAL A 268 12.81 13.04 -3.81
C VAL A 268 11.53 13.71 -4.30
N ASN A 269 11.20 14.88 -3.74
CA ASN A 269 10.00 15.64 -4.16
C ASN A 269 10.13 16.19 -5.58
N ASP A 270 11.24 16.85 -5.91
CA ASP A 270 11.47 17.45 -7.22
C ASP A 270 11.44 16.42 -8.36
N HIS A 271 11.99 15.23 -8.10
CA HIS A 271 11.99 14.12 -9.06
C HIS A 271 10.70 13.29 -9.00
N ARG A 272 9.74 13.65 -8.13
CA ARG A 272 8.46 12.96 -7.97
C ARG A 272 8.61 11.46 -7.70
N ILE A 273 9.67 11.07 -6.98
CA ILE A 273 9.94 9.68 -6.64
C ILE A 273 8.90 9.20 -5.62
N PRO A 274 8.14 8.13 -5.90
CA PRO A 274 7.10 7.67 -4.99
C PRO A 274 7.70 6.99 -3.75
N LEU A 275 7.07 7.23 -2.59
CA LEU A 275 7.29 6.49 -1.37
C LEU A 275 6.17 5.44 -1.20
N GLU A 276 6.54 4.20 -0.97
CA GLU A 276 5.63 3.08 -0.70
C GLU A 276 5.44 2.97 0.82
N VAL A 277 4.60 3.84 1.39
CA VAL A 277 4.43 3.92 2.85
C VAL A 277 3.51 2.81 3.34
N CYS A 278 3.92 2.16 4.45
CA CYS A 278 3.20 1.06 5.10
C CYS A 278 2.96 1.39 6.57
N PRO A 279 1.94 2.22 6.89
CA PRO A 279 1.81 2.86 8.20
C PRO A 279 1.80 1.89 9.38
N SER A 280 0.96 0.87 9.34
CA SER A 280 0.86 -0.11 10.43
C SER A 280 2.13 -0.93 10.60
N SER A 281 2.75 -1.37 9.48
CA SER A 281 4.01 -2.10 9.52
C SER A 281 5.14 -1.25 10.10
N ASN A 282 5.22 0.03 9.73
CA ASN A 282 6.25 0.94 10.25
C ASN A 282 6.17 1.16 11.76
N VAL A 283 4.96 1.11 12.33
CA VAL A 283 4.77 1.11 13.79
C VAL A 283 5.14 -0.25 14.38
N GLN A 284 4.71 -1.35 13.75
CA GLN A 284 4.96 -2.72 14.23
C GLN A 284 6.46 -3.05 14.26
N THR A 285 7.21 -2.67 13.24
CA THR A 285 8.67 -2.88 13.13
C THR A 285 9.51 -1.88 13.93
N ARG A 286 8.88 -0.91 14.58
CA ARG A 286 9.54 0.20 15.31
C ARG A 286 10.34 1.14 14.40
N ALA A 287 10.05 1.16 13.11
CA ALA A 287 10.58 2.19 12.20
C ALA A 287 10.11 3.58 12.62
N VAL A 288 8.90 3.66 13.19
CA VAL A 288 8.36 4.82 13.90
C VAL A 288 7.86 4.41 15.29
N HIS A 289 7.81 5.34 16.23
CA HIS A 289 7.41 5.05 17.61
C HIS A 289 5.93 4.67 17.70
N ASP A 290 5.08 5.45 17.07
CA ASP A 290 3.62 5.28 17.00
C ASP A 290 3.07 5.96 15.74
N LEU A 291 1.79 5.77 15.48
CA LEU A 291 1.16 6.35 14.29
C LEU A 291 1.09 7.89 14.36
N ALA A 292 0.93 8.48 15.54
CA ALA A 292 0.88 9.94 15.70
C ALA A 292 2.20 10.63 15.31
N SER A 293 3.33 9.93 15.49
CA SER A 293 4.67 10.39 15.08
C SER A 293 5.05 10.00 13.65
N HIS A 294 4.15 9.30 12.93
CA HIS A 294 4.42 8.82 11.58
C HIS A 294 4.56 9.98 10.58
N PRO A 295 5.62 10.05 9.77
CA PRO A 295 5.91 11.18 8.89
C PRO A 295 4.97 11.32 7.69
N ILE A 296 4.06 10.38 7.44
CA ILE A 296 3.21 10.35 6.24
C ILE A 296 2.36 11.62 6.10
N ARG A 297 1.84 12.18 7.20
CA ARG A 297 1.08 13.45 7.15
C ARG A 297 1.97 14.58 6.67
N PHE A 298 3.15 14.74 7.25
CA PHE A 298 4.12 15.72 6.83
C PHE A 298 4.53 15.54 5.37
N TYR A 299 4.80 14.31 4.93
CA TYR A 299 5.17 14.02 3.55
C TYR A 299 4.08 14.39 2.55
N PHE A 300 2.84 14.07 2.88
CA PHE A 300 1.69 14.43 2.04
C PHE A 300 1.52 15.94 1.93
N ASP A 301 1.54 16.67 3.05
CA ASP A 301 1.39 18.13 3.10
C ASP A 301 2.56 18.85 2.43
N TYR A 302 3.77 18.28 2.50
CA TYR A 302 4.95 18.79 1.81
C TYR A 302 4.87 18.60 0.28
N GLY A 303 3.96 17.77 -0.18
CA GLY A 303 3.72 17.48 -1.60
C GLY A 303 4.50 16.29 -2.15
N LEU A 304 5.13 15.45 -1.31
CA LEU A 304 5.73 14.19 -1.74
C LEU A 304 4.70 13.26 -2.37
N ARG A 305 5.13 12.44 -3.30
CA ARG A 305 4.28 11.39 -3.87
C ARG A 305 4.28 10.19 -2.93
N VAL A 306 3.29 10.12 -2.04
CA VAL A 306 3.09 9.00 -1.13
C VAL A 306 2.03 8.04 -1.65
N THR A 307 2.23 6.74 -1.42
CA THR A 307 1.24 5.68 -1.62
C THR A 307 1.06 4.92 -0.32
N VAL A 308 -0.13 4.35 -0.11
CA VAL A 308 -0.47 3.59 1.10
C VAL A 308 -0.56 2.12 0.75
N ASN A 309 0.13 1.28 1.50
CA ASN A 309 0.31 -0.13 1.20
C ASN A 309 0.27 -0.97 2.47
N THR A 310 0.12 -2.28 2.32
CA THR A 310 -0.07 -3.21 3.45
C THR A 310 1.23 -3.82 3.97
N ASP A 311 2.28 -3.88 3.16
CA ASP A 311 3.51 -4.62 3.43
C ASP A 311 3.22 -6.13 3.62
N ASN A 312 2.63 -6.52 4.76
CA ASN A 312 2.36 -7.91 5.13
C ASN A 312 0.95 -8.04 5.72
N ARG A 313 -0.03 -8.39 4.89
CA ARG A 313 -1.45 -8.40 5.28
C ARG A 313 -1.76 -9.30 6.47
N LEU A 314 -1.10 -10.47 6.55
CA LEU A 314 -1.23 -11.39 7.69
C LEU A 314 -0.45 -10.90 8.90
N ILE A 315 0.87 -10.70 8.74
CA ILE A 315 1.75 -10.44 9.89
C ILE A 315 1.40 -9.11 10.56
N THR A 316 1.04 -8.10 9.75
CA THR A 316 0.62 -6.79 10.24
C THR A 316 -0.87 -6.74 10.62
N ASP A 317 -1.66 -7.77 10.29
CA ASP A 317 -3.12 -7.80 10.45
C ASP A 317 -3.81 -6.59 9.83
N THR A 318 -3.49 -6.30 8.58
CA THR A 318 -3.99 -5.11 7.91
C THR A 318 -4.54 -5.37 6.50
N THR A 319 -5.24 -4.36 5.98
CA THR A 319 -5.71 -4.24 4.61
C THR A 319 -5.52 -2.80 4.16
N VAL A 320 -5.53 -2.52 2.85
CA VAL A 320 -5.44 -1.12 2.39
C VAL A 320 -6.59 -0.28 2.96
N THR A 321 -7.78 -0.87 3.08
CA THR A 321 -8.94 -0.21 3.70
C THR A 321 -8.68 0.14 5.16
N LYS A 322 -8.09 -0.76 5.94
CA LYS A 322 -7.71 -0.50 7.35
C LYS A 322 -6.65 0.61 7.43
N GLU A 323 -5.61 0.56 6.58
CA GLU A 323 -4.57 1.61 6.53
C GLU A 323 -5.18 2.99 6.25
N LEU A 324 -6.07 3.10 5.25
CA LEU A 324 -6.74 4.37 4.94
C LEU A 324 -7.64 4.85 6.07
N MET A 325 -8.32 3.93 6.79
CA MET A 325 -9.13 4.29 7.94
C MET A 325 -8.26 4.82 9.09
N LEU A 326 -7.11 4.19 9.36
CA LEU A 326 -6.15 4.66 10.36
C LEU A 326 -5.62 6.06 10.03
N LEU A 327 -5.30 6.33 8.77
CA LEU A 327 -4.88 7.67 8.36
C LEU A 327 -5.97 8.71 8.61
N HIS A 328 -7.24 8.36 8.37
CA HIS A 328 -8.36 9.25 8.64
C HIS A 328 -8.55 9.48 10.16
N THR A 329 -8.65 8.41 10.93
CA THR A 329 -9.00 8.49 12.35
C THR A 329 -7.89 9.04 13.23
N GLU A 330 -6.64 8.67 12.95
CA GLU A 330 -5.49 9.00 13.80
C GLU A 330 -4.70 10.22 13.31
N LEU A 331 -4.66 10.44 11.99
CA LEU A 331 -3.85 11.50 11.38
C LEU A 331 -4.68 12.58 10.66
N GLY A 332 -6.02 12.51 10.76
CA GLY A 332 -6.92 13.53 10.26
C GLY A 332 -6.92 13.72 8.74
N PHE A 333 -6.57 12.68 7.97
CA PHE A 333 -6.68 12.75 6.52
C PHE A 333 -8.13 12.91 6.08
N THR A 334 -8.40 13.89 5.22
CA THR A 334 -9.72 14.12 4.65
C THR A 334 -10.01 13.12 3.52
N LEU A 335 -11.24 13.11 3.04
CA LEU A 335 -11.60 12.27 1.88
C LEU A 335 -10.85 12.69 0.63
N GLU A 336 -10.66 13.99 0.43
CA GLU A 336 -9.89 14.57 -0.67
C GLU A 336 -8.42 14.15 -0.61
N ASP A 337 -7.82 14.15 0.58
CA ASP A 337 -6.44 13.68 0.79
C ASP A 337 -6.32 12.19 0.44
N ILE A 338 -7.28 11.37 0.90
CA ILE A 338 -7.32 9.93 0.62
C ILE A 338 -7.45 9.68 -0.88
N VAL A 339 -8.38 10.37 -1.56
CA VAL A 339 -8.54 10.26 -3.02
C VAL A 339 -7.26 10.65 -3.75
N ALA A 340 -6.58 11.71 -3.33
CA ALA A 340 -5.29 12.11 -3.91
C ALA A 340 -4.21 11.04 -3.74
N MET A 341 -4.16 10.36 -2.58
CA MET A 341 -3.24 9.24 -2.35
C MET A 341 -3.59 8.01 -3.20
N LEU A 342 -4.88 7.68 -3.35
CA LEU A 342 -5.33 6.60 -4.24
C LEU A 342 -4.89 6.87 -5.68
N ILE A 343 -5.08 8.08 -6.19
CA ILE A 343 -4.64 8.51 -7.52
C ILE A 343 -3.10 8.41 -7.64
N SER A 344 -2.36 8.79 -6.59
CA SER A 344 -0.90 8.66 -6.54
C SER A 344 -0.46 7.21 -6.63
N GLY A 345 -1.20 6.27 -6.04
CA GLY A 345 -0.97 4.84 -6.16
C GLY A 345 -1.03 4.37 -7.62
N PHE A 346 -2.12 4.66 -8.33
CA PHE A 346 -2.26 4.31 -9.74
C PHE A 346 -1.19 4.95 -10.64
N LYS A 347 -0.81 6.21 -10.38
CA LYS A 347 0.26 6.91 -11.10
C LYS A 347 1.64 6.31 -10.85
N SER A 348 1.85 5.66 -9.70
CA SER A 348 3.14 5.09 -9.27
C SER A 348 3.31 3.62 -9.65
N ALA A 349 2.25 2.95 -10.13
CA ALA A 349 2.26 1.55 -10.54
C ALA A 349 3.33 1.23 -11.58
N PHE A 350 3.96 0.06 -11.48
CA PHE A 350 4.93 -0.44 -12.47
C PHE A 350 4.24 -1.08 -13.67
N LEU A 351 3.35 -0.32 -14.28
CA LEU A 351 2.67 -0.70 -15.52
C LEU A 351 3.30 -0.01 -16.73
N PRO A 352 3.26 -0.62 -17.92
CA PRO A 352 3.51 0.10 -19.17
C PRO A 352 2.62 1.35 -19.25
N TYR A 353 3.13 2.44 -19.80
CA TYR A 353 2.42 3.73 -19.79
C TYR A 353 0.97 3.65 -20.28
N LYS A 354 0.73 2.96 -21.41
CA LYS A 354 -0.61 2.79 -21.98
C LYS A 354 -1.56 2.09 -21.01
N ASP A 355 -1.09 1.01 -20.37
CA ASP A 355 -1.88 0.24 -19.41
C ASP A 355 -2.13 1.05 -18.14
N LYS A 356 -1.12 1.77 -17.65
CA LYS A 356 -1.24 2.68 -16.51
C LYS A 356 -2.32 3.74 -16.73
N VAL A 357 -2.34 4.37 -17.90
CA VAL A 357 -3.35 5.37 -18.26
C VAL A 357 -4.74 4.74 -18.28
N THR A 358 -4.89 3.54 -18.84
CA THR A 358 -6.17 2.82 -18.90
C THR A 358 -6.69 2.51 -17.49
N VAL A 359 -5.84 1.94 -16.63
CA VAL A 359 -6.22 1.60 -15.25
C VAL A 359 -6.53 2.85 -14.43
N LEU A 360 -5.75 3.92 -14.59
CA LEU A 360 -5.98 5.20 -13.91
C LEU A 360 -7.33 5.82 -14.32
N HIS A 361 -7.66 5.85 -15.61
CA HIS A 361 -8.93 6.41 -16.06
C HIS A 361 -10.13 5.58 -15.56
N ALA A 362 -10.00 4.25 -15.55
CA ALA A 362 -11.03 3.39 -14.97
C ALA A 362 -11.22 3.66 -13.46
N ALA A 363 -10.12 3.81 -12.74
CA ALA A 363 -10.14 4.13 -11.31
C ALA A 363 -10.75 5.52 -11.02
N LEU A 364 -10.40 6.54 -11.80
CA LEU A 364 -10.98 7.89 -11.65
C LEU A 364 -12.50 7.86 -11.82
N LYS A 365 -12.98 7.19 -12.88
CA LYS A 365 -14.42 7.02 -13.08
C LYS A 365 -15.09 6.26 -11.93
N GLU A 366 -14.48 5.18 -11.46
CA GLU A 366 -15.00 4.40 -10.34
C GLU A 366 -15.03 5.20 -9.03
N ILE A 367 -14.02 6.07 -8.78
CA ILE A 367 -14.02 7.01 -7.65
C ILE A 367 -15.24 7.93 -7.72
N ASP A 368 -15.46 8.57 -8.87
CA ASP A 368 -16.60 9.48 -9.06
C ASP A 368 -17.93 8.74 -8.83
N ASP A 369 -18.11 7.56 -9.45
CA ASP A 369 -19.33 6.72 -9.31
C ASP A 369 -19.57 6.32 -7.82
N VAL A 370 -18.52 5.99 -7.07
CA VAL A 370 -18.61 5.65 -5.64
C VAL A 370 -19.00 6.86 -4.81
N LEU A 371 -18.33 7.99 -5.02
CA LEU A 371 -18.60 9.22 -4.27
C LEU A 371 -20.03 9.72 -4.51
N ASP A 372 -20.50 9.72 -5.74
CA ASP A 372 -21.90 10.08 -6.08
C ASP A 372 -22.90 9.18 -5.38
N LYS A 373 -22.69 7.87 -5.42
CA LYS A 373 -23.56 6.89 -4.75
C LYS A 373 -23.64 7.08 -3.22
N PHE A 374 -22.51 7.38 -2.58
CA PHE A 374 -22.48 7.59 -1.13
C PHE A 374 -23.05 8.96 -0.76
N ASN A 375 -22.81 10.01 -1.54
CA ASN A 375 -23.45 11.32 -1.37
C ASN A 375 -24.98 11.24 -1.48
N GLN A 376 -25.50 10.54 -2.47
CA GLN A 376 -26.95 10.39 -2.64
C GLN A 376 -27.59 9.66 -1.45
N LYS A 377 -26.95 8.58 -0.96
CA LYS A 377 -27.43 7.88 0.24
C LYS A 377 -27.43 8.76 1.49
N HIS A 378 -26.42 9.62 1.64
CA HIS A 378 -26.31 10.56 2.74
C HIS A 378 -27.45 11.58 2.71
N LEU A 379 -27.72 12.19 1.54
CA LEU A 379 -28.81 13.13 1.32
C LEU A 379 -30.18 12.49 1.61
N ASP A 380 -30.41 11.27 1.13
CA ASP A 380 -31.67 10.53 1.37
C ASP A 380 -31.87 10.22 2.88
N SER A 381 -30.79 9.93 3.60
CA SER A 381 -30.82 9.72 5.05
C SER A 381 -31.16 11.00 5.81
N ASP A 382 -30.52 12.12 5.48
CA ASP A 382 -30.78 13.41 6.11
C ASP A 382 -32.22 13.88 5.87
N LEU A 383 -32.76 13.71 4.66
CA LEU A 383 -34.16 14.02 4.34
C LEU A 383 -35.14 13.16 5.15
N LYS A 384 -34.85 11.86 5.38
CA LYS A 384 -35.68 10.98 6.22
C LYS A 384 -35.67 11.43 7.68
N HIS A 385 -34.51 11.79 8.23
CA HIS A 385 -34.39 12.29 9.60
C HIS A 385 -35.14 13.59 9.80
N GLN A 386 -35.11 14.51 8.84
CA GLN A 386 -35.86 15.76 8.89
C GLN A 386 -37.39 15.53 8.84
N ARG A 387 -37.86 14.58 8.02
CA ARG A 387 -39.30 14.23 7.95
C ARG A 387 -39.82 13.54 9.21
N ASN A 388 -38.96 12.83 9.93
CA ASN A 388 -39.36 12.16 11.19
C ASN A 388 -39.21 13.06 12.42
N ALA A 389 -38.62 14.25 12.29
CA ALA A 389 -38.43 15.23 13.36
C ALA A 389 -39.51 16.35 13.32
N VAL A 390 -40.44 16.31 12.37
CA VAL A 390 -41.64 17.16 12.27
C VAL A 390 -42.87 16.32 12.54
#